data_f6ddce0f6ba31c6545b8afef763173cd
#
_entry.id   f6ddce0f6ba31c6545b8afef763173cd
#
_cell.length_a   1.000
_cell.length_b   1.000
_cell.length_c   1.000
_cell.angle_alpha   90.00
_cell.angle_beta   90.00
_cell.angle_gamma   90.00
#
_symmetry.space_group_name_H-M   'P 1'
#
loop_
_entity.id
_entity.type
_entity.pdbx_description
1 polymer ?
#
loop_
_entity_poly.entity_id
_entity_poly.type
_entity_poly.pdbx_seq_one_letter_code
_entity_poly.pdbx_strand_id
1 'polypeptide(L)'
;SLGAILESRGIKVSMLKLDPYINVDPGTMSPFQNGEVFVTDDGAETDLDLGHYERFISARMAKRNSFTTGQIYETVIKKERRGEYLGKTVQVIPHITDEIKNHIKRGAEGADVAIVEVGGTVGDIESLPFLEAIRQMGFEEGRQNACYVHLTLLPWIPTAGELKTKPTQHSVKELREIGIQPDILLCRAERDIPEDEKRKIALFTNVAFEAVISAIDSDSIYKIPGLLHDQMMDEI
;
A
#
# COMPACT_ATOMS: atom_id res chain seq x y z
N SER A 1 4.06 4.94 -9.79
CA SER A 1 3.64 6.21 -10.42
C SER A 1 3.73 7.39 -9.46
N LEU A 2 3.06 7.38 -8.29
CA LEU A 2 3.10 8.49 -7.32
C LEU A 2 4.55 8.85 -6.91
N GLY A 3 5.40 7.86 -6.61
CA GLY A 3 6.80 8.09 -6.29
C GLY A 3 7.56 8.86 -7.39
N ALA A 4 7.32 8.53 -8.66
CA ALA A 4 7.94 9.24 -9.78
C ALA A 4 7.50 10.71 -9.86
N ILE A 5 6.23 10.99 -9.60
CA ILE A 5 5.70 12.36 -9.57
C ILE A 5 6.35 13.15 -8.43
N LEU A 6 6.43 12.58 -7.23
CA LEU A 6 7.06 13.23 -6.09
C LEU A 6 8.56 13.47 -6.31
N GLU A 7 9.29 12.50 -6.90
CA GLU A 7 10.70 12.71 -7.27
C GLU A 7 10.88 13.82 -8.30
N SER A 8 9.96 13.98 -9.26
CA SER A 8 10.01 15.07 -10.24
C SER A 8 9.88 16.46 -9.61
N ARG A 9 9.31 16.53 -8.41
CA ARG A 9 9.22 17.74 -7.57
C ARG A 9 10.44 17.92 -6.65
N GLY A 10 11.43 17.05 -6.73
CA GLY A 10 12.63 17.11 -5.90
C GLY A 10 12.48 16.46 -4.50
N ILE A 11 11.40 15.73 -4.26
CA ILE A 11 11.15 15.03 -3.00
C ILE A 11 11.89 13.68 -3.02
N LYS A 12 12.63 13.39 -1.97
CA LYS A 12 13.33 12.11 -1.83
C LYS A 12 12.36 11.04 -1.33
N VAL A 13 12.09 10.06 -2.19
CA VAL A 13 11.09 9.00 -1.94
C VAL A 13 11.75 7.69 -1.57
N SER A 14 11.19 6.98 -0.59
CA SER A 14 11.42 5.55 -0.35
C SER A 14 10.13 4.78 -0.63
N MET A 15 10.28 3.55 -1.14
CA MET A 15 9.16 2.63 -1.39
C MET A 15 9.31 1.41 -0.51
N LEU A 16 8.21 0.93 0.08
CA LEU A 16 8.17 -0.30 0.86
C LEU A 16 7.01 -1.17 0.41
N LYS A 17 7.27 -2.47 0.35
CA LYS A 17 6.24 -3.50 0.09
C LYS A 17 6.02 -4.35 1.34
N LEU A 18 4.78 -4.46 1.75
CA LEU A 18 4.31 -5.29 2.87
C LEU A 18 3.45 -6.42 2.32
N ASP A 19 3.95 -7.64 2.40
CA ASP A 19 3.27 -8.80 1.86
C ASP A 19 2.64 -9.65 2.97
N PRO A 20 1.31 -9.85 2.96
CA PRO A 20 0.60 -10.49 4.06
C PRO A 20 0.75 -12.01 4.13
N TYR A 21 1.45 -12.65 3.21
CA TYR A 21 1.66 -14.10 3.25
C TYR A 21 2.69 -14.52 4.33
N ILE A 22 2.62 -15.81 4.72
CA ILE A 22 3.43 -16.39 5.80
C ILE A 22 4.83 -16.83 5.35
N ASN A 23 5.08 -16.94 4.06
CA ASN A 23 6.41 -17.27 3.54
C ASN A 23 7.44 -16.25 4.06
N VAL A 24 8.60 -16.76 4.52
CA VAL A 24 9.69 -15.90 5.01
C VAL A 24 10.33 -15.12 3.86
N ASP A 25 10.46 -15.76 2.72
CA ASP A 25 10.84 -15.11 1.46
C ASP A 25 10.03 -15.69 0.28
N PRO A 26 9.90 -14.94 -0.83
CA PRO A 26 9.14 -15.39 -1.99
C PRO A 26 9.88 -16.39 -2.88
N GLY A 27 11.19 -16.62 -2.68
CA GLY A 27 12.00 -17.51 -3.53
C GLY A 27 11.55 -18.97 -3.50
N THR A 28 10.83 -19.39 -2.45
CA THR A 28 10.24 -20.73 -2.33
C THR A 28 8.83 -20.83 -2.92
N MET A 29 8.26 -19.73 -3.38
CA MET A 29 6.89 -19.68 -3.88
C MET A 29 6.85 -20.07 -5.37
N SER A 30 5.74 -20.70 -5.79
CA SER A 30 5.54 -21.06 -7.19
C SER A 30 5.39 -19.82 -8.06
N PRO A 31 6.20 -19.64 -9.12
CA PRO A 31 6.04 -18.52 -10.06
C PRO A 31 4.67 -18.46 -10.74
N PHE A 32 4.00 -19.61 -10.88
CA PHE A 32 2.66 -19.67 -11.47
C PHE A 32 1.57 -19.08 -10.56
N GLN A 33 1.82 -19.03 -9.25
CA GLN A 33 0.88 -18.47 -8.28
C GLN A 33 1.18 -17.02 -7.91
N ASN A 34 2.46 -16.65 -7.81
CA ASN A 34 2.90 -15.36 -7.28
C ASN A 34 3.69 -14.51 -8.27
N GLY A 35 3.86 -14.99 -9.52
CA GLY A 35 4.69 -14.30 -10.50
C GLY A 35 6.19 -14.51 -10.25
N GLU A 36 6.99 -13.70 -10.91
CA GLU A 36 8.45 -13.74 -10.84
C GLU A 36 8.96 -13.08 -9.56
N VAL A 37 10.14 -13.49 -9.14
CA VAL A 37 10.88 -12.92 -8.00
C VAL A 37 11.81 -11.82 -8.49
N PHE A 38 11.89 -10.71 -7.76
CA PHE A 38 12.91 -9.68 -7.96
C PHE A 38 14.03 -9.87 -6.93
N VAL A 39 15.28 -9.86 -7.37
CA VAL A 39 16.44 -9.94 -6.50
C VAL A 39 17.11 -8.59 -6.40
N THR A 40 17.20 -8.06 -5.19
CA THR A 40 17.85 -6.77 -4.92
C THR A 40 19.37 -6.85 -5.01
N ASP A 41 20.06 -5.72 -5.15
CA ASP A 41 21.53 -5.68 -5.23
C ASP A 41 22.21 -6.25 -3.97
N ASP A 42 21.56 -6.22 -2.82
CA ASP A 42 22.02 -6.81 -1.56
C ASP A 42 21.60 -8.28 -1.37
N GLY A 43 21.07 -8.90 -2.44
CA GLY A 43 20.80 -10.34 -2.52
C GLY A 43 19.50 -10.80 -1.88
N ALA A 44 18.57 -9.90 -1.56
CA ALA A 44 17.26 -10.30 -1.07
C ALA A 44 16.35 -10.74 -2.23
N GLU A 45 15.70 -11.89 -2.05
CA GLU A 45 14.58 -12.31 -2.90
C GLU A 45 13.30 -11.62 -2.42
N THR A 46 12.62 -10.93 -3.33
CA THR A 46 11.47 -10.09 -3.01
C THR A 46 10.37 -10.26 -4.04
N ASP A 47 9.21 -9.69 -3.76
CA ASP A 47 8.13 -9.58 -4.73
C ASP A 47 8.57 -8.76 -5.96
N LEU A 48 8.02 -9.09 -7.13
CA LEU A 48 8.33 -8.42 -8.40
C LEU A 48 8.03 -6.91 -8.36
N ASP A 49 7.15 -6.47 -7.49
CA ASP A 49 6.79 -5.05 -7.36
C ASP A 49 8.01 -4.16 -7.06
N LEU A 50 9.03 -4.67 -6.36
CA LEU A 50 10.26 -3.90 -6.13
C LEU A 50 10.98 -3.57 -7.44
N GLY A 51 10.96 -4.46 -8.42
CA GLY A 51 11.46 -4.20 -9.76
C GLY A 51 10.65 -3.13 -10.49
N HIS A 52 9.33 -3.10 -10.27
CA HIS A 52 8.49 -2.04 -10.80
C HIS A 52 8.78 -0.70 -10.12
N TYR A 53 9.08 -0.67 -8.81
CA TYR A 53 9.47 0.57 -8.14
C TYR A 53 10.76 1.14 -8.74
N GLU A 54 11.81 0.33 -8.88
CA GLU A 54 13.08 0.76 -9.50
C GLU A 54 12.93 1.25 -10.96
N ARG A 55 11.88 0.80 -11.65
CA ARG A 55 11.58 1.27 -13.01
C ARG A 55 11.10 2.71 -13.04
N PHE A 56 10.44 3.17 -11.97
CA PHE A 56 9.77 4.48 -11.93
C PHE A 56 10.46 5.51 -11.05
N ILE A 57 11.27 5.08 -10.08
CA ILE A 57 11.98 5.96 -9.15
C ILE A 57 13.49 5.75 -9.23
N SER A 58 14.24 6.75 -8.80
CA SER A 58 15.71 6.72 -8.82
C SER A 58 16.32 5.91 -7.66
N ALA A 59 15.54 5.63 -6.62
CA ALA A 59 16.01 4.88 -5.46
C ALA A 59 16.23 3.40 -5.81
N ARG A 60 17.34 2.83 -5.31
CA ARG A 60 17.57 1.38 -5.39
C ARG A 60 16.89 0.67 -4.25
N MET A 61 16.22 -0.43 -4.58
CA MET A 61 15.56 -1.28 -3.60
C MET A 61 16.59 -2.20 -2.92
N ALA A 62 16.37 -2.44 -1.66
CA ALA A 62 17.20 -3.28 -0.81
C ALA A 62 16.29 -4.16 0.08
N LYS A 63 16.89 -5.10 0.80
CA LYS A 63 16.18 -5.99 1.73
C LYS A 63 15.24 -5.24 2.69
N ARG A 64 15.60 -4.02 3.11
CA ARG A 64 14.78 -3.20 4.01
C ARG A 64 13.48 -2.67 3.39
N ASN A 65 13.33 -2.77 2.06
CA ASN A 65 12.19 -2.23 1.32
C ASN A 65 11.05 -3.24 1.11
N SER A 66 11.25 -4.49 1.52
CA SER A 66 10.22 -5.53 1.46
C SER A 66 10.27 -6.38 2.71
N PHE A 67 9.09 -6.73 3.24
CA PHE A 67 8.98 -7.71 4.30
C PHE A 67 7.61 -8.39 4.28
N THR A 68 7.61 -9.64 4.73
CA THR A 68 6.44 -10.49 4.78
C THR A 68 5.92 -10.65 6.21
N THR A 69 4.67 -11.06 6.35
CA THR A 69 4.13 -11.47 7.65
C THR A 69 5.02 -12.55 8.29
N GLY A 70 5.49 -13.52 7.50
CA GLY A 70 6.38 -14.60 7.99
C GLY A 70 7.66 -14.06 8.62
N GLN A 71 8.33 -13.10 7.99
CA GLN A 71 9.54 -12.46 8.55
C GLN A 71 9.27 -11.72 9.86
N ILE A 72 8.14 -11.02 9.96
CA ILE A 72 7.73 -10.30 11.16
C ILE A 72 7.51 -11.29 12.31
N TYR A 73 6.69 -12.32 12.09
CA TYR A 73 6.41 -13.34 13.11
C TYR A 73 7.66 -14.13 13.51
N GLU A 74 8.48 -14.52 12.56
CA GLU A 74 9.76 -15.18 12.84
C GLU A 74 10.66 -14.32 13.74
N THR A 75 10.75 -13.03 13.46
CA THR A 75 11.54 -12.07 14.26
C THR A 75 11.02 -11.98 15.69
N VAL A 76 9.70 -11.82 15.86
CA VAL A 76 9.08 -11.73 17.19
C VAL A 76 9.23 -13.05 17.97
N ILE A 77 9.04 -14.20 17.31
CA ILE A 77 9.21 -15.52 17.95
C ILE A 77 10.68 -15.72 18.35
N LYS A 78 11.64 -15.35 17.52
CA LYS A 78 13.08 -15.42 17.86
C LYS A 78 13.41 -14.53 19.07
N LYS A 79 12.85 -13.33 19.17
CA LYS A 79 13.01 -12.42 20.32
C LYS A 79 12.39 -13.05 21.58
N GLU A 80 11.21 -13.64 21.48
CA GLU A 80 10.56 -14.35 22.60
C GLU A 80 11.46 -15.49 23.10
N ARG A 81 11.93 -16.35 22.21
CA ARG A 81 12.80 -17.49 22.55
C ARG A 81 14.12 -17.08 23.22
N ARG A 82 14.64 -15.90 22.92
CA ARG A 82 15.82 -15.32 23.59
C ARG A 82 15.51 -14.60 24.90
N GLY A 83 14.23 -14.54 25.30
CA GLY A 83 13.80 -13.89 26.54
C GLY A 83 13.77 -12.36 26.49
N GLU A 84 13.79 -11.76 25.33
CA GLU A 84 13.84 -10.29 25.17
C GLU A 84 12.58 -9.59 25.71
N TYR A 85 11.47 -10.30 25.84
CA TYR A 85 10.22 -9.77 26.41
C TYR A 85 10.08 -9.97 27.92
N LEU A 86 11.12 -10.46 28.60
CA LEU A 86 11.20 -10.56 30.07
C LEU A 86 9.99 -11.27 30.71
N GLY A 87 9.50 -12.35 30.09
CA GLY A 87 8.38 -13.15 30.58
C GLY A 87 6.99 -12.54 30.35
N LYS A 88 6.89 -11.44 29.61
CA LYS A 88 5.59 -10.88 29.21
C LYS A 88 4.87 -11.79 28.23
N THR A 89 3.53 -11.79 28.26
CA THR A 89 2.74 -12.41 27.20
C THR A 89 2.95 -11.66 25.89
N VAL A 90 3.42 -12.36 24.86
CA VAL A 90 3.65 -11.81 23.52
C VAL A 90 2.39 -11.96 22.67
N GLN A 91 1.89 -10.86 22.12
CA GLN A 91 0.61 -10.79 21.42
C GLN A 91 0.77 -10.05 20.10
N VAL A 92 -0.24 -10.13 19.22
CA VAL A 92 -0.23 -9.37 17.95
C VAL A 92 -0.13 -7.87 18.23
N ILE A 93 -0.94 -7.36 19.14
CA ILE A 93 -0.82 -6.01 19.67
C ILE A 93 -0.24 -6.09 21.08
N PRO A 94 0.88 -5.45 21.39
CA PRO A 94 1.66 -4.53 20.53
C PRO A 94 2.82 -5.19 19.78
N HIS A 95 3.20 -6.44 20.03
CA HIS A 95 4.54 -6.96 19.66
C HIS A 95 4.71 -7.14 18.14
N ILE A 96 3.69 -7.66 17.44
CA ILE A 96 3.72 -7.79 15.97
C ILE A 96 3.56 -6.40 15.34
N THR A 97 2.62 -5.59 15.81
CA THR A 97 2.41 -4.25 15.27
C THR A 97 3.61 -3.35 15.47
N ASP A 98 4.29 -3.41 16.62
CA ASP A 98 5.52 -2.65 16.86
C ASP A 98 6.66 -3.10 15.93
N GLU A 99 6.80 -4.40 15.69
CA GLU A 99 7.83 -4.90 14.75
C GLU A 99 7.55 -4.44 13.32
N ILE A 100 6.29 -4.43 12.88
CA ILE A 100 5.89 -3.88 11.58
C ILE A 100 6.24 -2.39 11.49
N LYS A 101 5.85 -1.60 12.49
CA LYS A 101 6.16 -0.16 12.53
C LYS A 101 7.67 0.11 12.49
N ASN A 102 8.46 -0.68 13.22
CA ASN A 102 9.91 -0.57 13.22
C ASN A 102 10.53 -0.89 11.84
N HIS A 103 9.99 -1.86 11.11
CA HIS A 103 10.42 -2.15 9.74
C HIS A 103 10.09 -1.01 8.79
N ILE A 104 8.89 -0.44 8.88
CA ILE A 104 8.50 0.73 8.09
C ILE A 104 9.46 1.90 8.36
N LYS A 105 9.71 2.23 9.63
CA LYS A 105 10.62 3.31 10.01
C LYS A 105 12.04 3.12 9.47
N ARG A 106 12.58 1.90 9.53
CA ARG A 106 13.89 1.57 8.95
C ARG A 106 13.92 1.71 7.43
N GLY A 107 12.86 1.27 6.76
CA GLY A 107 12.75 1.42 5.30
C GLY A 107 12.58 2.87 4.84
N ALA A 108 12.04 3.72 5.71
CA ALA A 108 11.85 5.15 5.47
C ALA A 108 13.10 6.01 5.75
N GLU A 109 14.14 5.45 6.39
CA GLU A 109 15.32 6.22 6.79
C GLU A 109 15.96 6.96 5.61
N GLY A 110 16.14 8.26 5.81
CA GLY A 110 16.80 9.15 4.85
C GLY A 110 15.93 9.58 3.67
N ALA A 111 14.65 9.29 3.66
CA ALA A 111 13.68 9.81 2.69
C ALA A 111 12.85 10.96 3.31
N ASP A 112 12.33 11.85 2.47
CA ASP A 112 11.37 12.88 2.86
C ASP A 112 9.97 12.28 2.96
N VAL A 113 9.66 11.35 2.05
CA VAL A 113 8.38 10.61 1.99
C VAL A 113 8.65 9.13 1.81
N ALA A 114 7.99 8.30 2.62
CA ALA A 114 7.95 6.85 2.43
C ALA A 114 6.57 6.44 1.91
N ILE A 115 6.53 5.78 0.77
CA ILE A 115 5.32 5.18 0.22
C ILE A 115 5.33 3.71 0.64
N VAL A 116 4.33 3.32 1.44
CA VAL A 116 4.20 1.97 1.98
C VAL A 116 3.02 1.29 1.31
N GLU A 117 3.29 0.32 0.49
CA GLU A 117 2.27 -0.48 -0.19
C GLU A 117 1.96 -1.74 0.61
N VAL A 118 0.70 -1.91 0.99
CA VAL A 118 0.21 -3.11 1.64
C VAL A 118 -0.37 -4.04 0.59
N GLY A 119 0.18 -5.23 0.48
CA GLY A 119 -0.33 -6.28 -0.39
C GLY A 119 -1.65 -6.87 0.14
N GLY A 120 -2.34 -7.59 -0.75
CA GLY A 120 -3.63 -8.21 -0.42
C GLY A 120 -4.82 -7.26 -0.54
N THR A 121 -5.97 -7.76 -0.17
CA THR A 121 -7.25 -7.04 -0.26
C THR A 121 -7.69 -6.58 1.12
N VAL A 122 -8.20 -5.35 1.23
CA VAL A 122 -8.82 -4.87 2.47
C VAL A 122 -10.03 -5.74 2.79
N GLY A 123 -10.08 -6.25 4.01
CA GLY A 123 -11.06 -7.23 4.46
C GLY A 123 -10.50 -8.65 4.59
N ASP A 124 -9.35 -8.95 3.96
CA ASP A 124 -8.67 -10.22 4.15
C ASP A 124 -8.02 -10.31 5.52
N ILE A 125 -8.17 -11.48 6.16
CA ILE A 125 -7.69 -11.71 7.53
C ILE A 125 -6.17 -11.59 7.63
N GLU A 126 -5.44 -11.95 6.58
CA GLU A 126 -3.98 -11.90 6.52
C GLU A 126 -3.44 -10.47 6.62
N SER A 127 -4.19 -9.49 6.11
CA SER A 127 -3.75 -8.09 6.06
C SER A 127 -3.99 -7.33 7.37
N LEU A 128 -4.81 -7.87 8.28
CA LEU A 128 -5.22 -7.16 9.50
C LEU A 128 -4.07 -6.68 10.37
N PRO A 129 -3.00 -7.47 10.66
CA PRO A 129 -1.88 -6.96 11.47
C PRO A 129 -1.15 -5.78 10.82
N PHE A 130 -1.00 -5.77 9.49
CA PHE A 130 -0.42 -4.63 8.76
C PHE A 130 -1.31 -3.39 8.85
N LEU A 131 -2.60 -3.55 8.58
CA LEU A 131 -3.55 -2.44 8.62
C LEU A 131 -3.67 -1.86 10.04
N GLU A 132 -3.66 -2.70 11.08
CA GLU A 132 -3.62 -2.23 12.46
C GLU A 132 -2.34 -1.46 12.78
N ALA A 133 -1.17 -1.95 12.33
CA ALA A 133 0.10 -1.23 12.53
C ALA A 133 0.09 0.14 11.82
N ILE A 134 -0.44 0.22 10.61
CA ILE A 134 -0.57 1.47 9.84
C ILE A 134 -1.54 2.43 10.51
N ARG A 135 -2.67 1.94 11.03
CA ARG A 135 -3.62 2.75 11.80
C ARG A 135 -2.93 3.37 13.02
N GLN A 136 -2.16 2.57 13.76
CA GLN A 136 -1.38 3.05 14.91
C GLN A 136 -0.34 4.08 14.49
N MET A 137 0.41 3.84 13.40
CA MET A 137 1.39 4.82 12.89
C MET A 137 0.74 6.16 12.56
N GLY A 138 -0.38 6.17 11.86
CA GLY A 138 -1.06 7.43 11.53
C GLY A 138 -1.52 8.20 12.75
N PHE A 139 -1.82 7.51 13.85
CA PHE A 139 -2.11 8.14 15.14
C PHE A 139 -0.84 8.66 15.83
N GLU A 140 0.23 7.86 15.85
CA GLU A 140 1.50 8.19 16.50
C GLU A 140 2.24 9.33 15.81
N GLU A 141 2.31 9.32 14.48
CA GLU A 141 3.01 10.34 13.67
C GLU A 141 2.16 11.61 13.47
N GLY A 142 0.86 11.51 13.66
CA GLY A 142 -0.09 12.60 13.45
C GLY A 142 -0.60 12.71 12.01
N ARG A 143 -1.82 13.19 11.87
CA ARG A 143 -2.53 13.28 10.58
C ARG A 143 -1.80 14.10 9.51
N GLN A 144 -1.02 15.08 9.92
CA GLN A 144 -0.23 15.93 9.01
C GLN A 144 0.98 15.19 8.39
N ASN A 145 1.37 14.03 8.96
CA ASN A 145 2.51 13.24 8.52
C ASN A 145 2.11 11.89 7.91
N ALA A 146 0.82 11.61 7.81
CA ALA A 146 0.31 10.35 7.26
C ALA A 146 -0.83 10.62 6.28
N CYS A 147 -0.72 10.06 5.06
CA CYS A 147 -1.75 10.11 4.02
C CYS A 147 -2.14 8.70 3.63
N TYR A 148 -3.43 8.41 3.64
CA TYR A 148 -3.97 7.11 3.25
C TYR A 148 -4.55 7.15 1.83
N VAL A 149 -3.86 6.50 0.91
CA VAL A 149 -4.32 6.31 -0.46
C VAL A 149 -4.93 4.91 -0.57
N HIS A 150 -6.21 4.83 -0.92
CA HIS A 150 -6.90 3.55 -1.10
C HIS A 150 -7.18 3.29 -2.57
N LEU A 151 -6.62 2.19 -3.09
CA LEU A 151 -6.84 1.74 -4.45
C LEU A 151 -8.10 0.88 -4.53
N THR A 152 -9.03 1.24 -5.42
CA THR A 152 -10.29 0.52 -5.61
C THR A 152 -10.55 0.20 -7.08
N LEU A 153 -11.49 -0.70 -7.34
CA LEU A 153 -11.92 -1.06 -8.69
C LEU A 153 -13.35 -0.56 -8.94
N LEU A 154 -13.53 0.11 -10.08
CA LEU A 154 -14.82 0.50 -10.63
C LEU A 154 -15.11 -0.32 -11.89
N PRO A 155 -15.75 -1.50 -11.77
CA PRO A 155 -16.01 -2.35 -12.94
C PRO A 155 -17.07 -1.72 -13.83
N TRP A 156 -16.82 -1.78 -15.14
CA TRP A 156 -17.84 -1.54 -16.15
C TRP A 156 -18.69 -2.79 -16.36
N ILE A 157 -20.00 -2.64 -16.36
CA ILE A 157 -20.94 -3.73 -16.63
C ILE A 157 -21.55 -3.51 -18.01
N PRO A 158 -21.08 -4.21 -19.05
CA PRO A 158 -21.52 -3.98 -20.44
C PRO A 158 -23.02 -4.13 -20.63
N THR A 159 -23.63 -5.11 -19.98
CA THR A 159 -25.06 -5.39 -20.08
C THR A 159 -25.94 -4.31 -19.44
N ALA A 160 -25.40 -3.59 -18.45
CA ALA A 160 -26.09 -2.49 -17.77
C ALA A 160 -25.72 -1.12 -18.36
N GLY A 161 -24.62 -1.04 -19.12
CA GLY A 161 -24.13 0.20 -19.69
C GLY A 161 -23.65 1.21 -18.65
N GLU A 162 -23.14 0.74 -17.50
CA GLU A 162 -22.77 1.62 -16.38
C GLU A 162 -21.54 1.14 -15.61
N LEU A 163 -20.83 2.07 -14.97
CA LEU A 163 -19.82 1.81 -13.94
C LEU A 163 -20.52 1.45 -12.61
N LYS A 164 -20.01 0.46 -11.92
CA LYS A 164 -20.51 0.06 -10.59
C LYS A 164 -19.63 0.66 -9.47
N THR A 165 -20.22 1.57 -8.70
CA THR A 165 -19.54 2.21 -7.56
C THR A 165 -19.62 1.41 -6.25
N LYS A 166 -20.51 0.42 -6.17
CA LYS A 166 -20.72 -0.38 -4.96
C LYS A 166 -19.47 -1.12 -4.48
N PRO A 167 -18.65 -1.77 -5.32
CA PRO A 167 -17.41 -2.41 -4.86
C PRO A 167 -16.47 -1.43 -4.15
N THR A 168 -16.29 -0.23 -4.71
CA THR A 168 -15.51 0.84 -4.07
C THR A 168 -16.10 1.27 -2.73
N GLN A 169 -17.41 1.48 -2.66
CA GLN A 169 -18.09 1.85 -1.41
C GLN A 169 -17.90 0.78 -0.32
N HIS A 170 -18.02 -0.50 -0.66
CA HIS A 170 -17.82 -1.61 0.27
C HIS A 170 -16.35 -1.70 0.73
N SER A 171 -15.40 -1.60 -0.19
CA SER A 171 -13.97 -1.63 0.14
C SER A 171 -13.58 -0.50 1.11
N VAL A 172 -14.09 0.71 0.89
CA VAL A 172 -13.86 1.83 1.82
C VAL A 172 -14.55 1.59 3.16
N LYS A 173 -15.75 1.00 3.16
CA LYS A 173 -16.44 0.66 4.41
C LYS A 173 -15.60 -0.31 5.25
N GLU A 174 -15.08 -1.39 4.66
CA GLU A 174 -14.19 -2.34 5.34
C GLU A 174 -12.95 -1.65 5.93
N LEU A 175 -12.30 -0.76 5.16
CA LEU A 175 -11.15 0.00 5.65
C LEU A 175 -11.50 0.89 6.84
N ARG A 176 -12.66 1.55 6.78
CA ARG A 176 -13.16 2.40 7.87
C ARG A 176 -13.52 1.61 9.12
N GLU A 177 -13.99 0.38 9.00
CA GLU A 177 -14.27 -0.52 10.15
C GLU A 177 -12.98 -0.87 10.91
N ILE A 178 -11.82 -0.87 10.22
CA ILE A 178 -10.49 -1.02 10.86
C ILE A 178 -10.05 0.28 11.55
N GLY A 179 -10.69 1.40 11.24
CA GLY A 179 -10.36 2.71 11.80
C GLY A 179 -9.49 3.59 10.91
N ILE A 180 -9.38 3.27 9.62
CA ILE A 180 -8.63 4.05 8.62
C ILE A 180 -9.64 4.76 7.70
N GLN A 181 -9.62 6.08 7.69
CA GLN A 181 -10.32 6.90 6.70
C GLN A 181 -9.35 7.23 5.58
N PRO A 182 -9.60 6.83 4.32
CA PRO A 182 -8.75 7.23 3.21
C PRO A 182 -8.82 8.74 2.98
N ASP A 183 -7.68 9.33 2.66
CA ASP A 183 -7.57 10.73 2.26
C ASP A 183 -7.76 10.87 0.74
N ILE A 184 -7.25 9.90 -0.02
CA ILE A 184 -7.36 9.83 -1.48
C ILE A 184 -7.91 8.46 -1.88
N LEU A 185 -8.85 8.46 -2.83
CA LEU A 185 -9.29 7.27 -3.54
C LEU A 185 -8.69 7.23 -4.94
N LEU A 186 -7.94 6.18 -5.23
CA LEU A 186 -7.43 5.89 -6.55
C LEU A 186 -8.33 4.84 -7.20
N CYS A 187 -9.23 5.30 -8.05
CA CYS A 187 -10.29 4.47 -8.63
C CYS A 187 -9.86 3.92 -9.99
N ARG A 188 -9.50 2.64 -10.03
CA ARG A 188 -9.16 1.97 -11.29
C ARG A 188 -10.40 1.67 -12.10
N ALA A 189 -10.41 2.06 -13.37
CA ALA A 189 -11.51 1.85 -14.31
C ALA A 189 -10.99 1.68 -15.75
N GLU A 190 -11.78 0.96 -16.59
CA GLU A 190 -11.47 0.79 -18.02
C GLU A 190 -11.69 2.09 -18.83
N ARG A 191 -12.43 3.02 -18.28
CA ARG A 191 -12.86 4.25 -18.96
C ARG A 191 -13.04 5.40 -18.00
N ASP A 192 -13.21 6.61 -18.54
CA ASP A 192 -13.45 7.81 -17.75
C ASP A 192 -14.61 7.63 -16.77
N ILE A 193 -14.42 8.16 -15.58
CA ILE A 193 -15.40 8.17 -14.51
C ILE A 193 -16.17 9.50 -14.59
N PRO A 194 -17.48 9.47 -14.89
CA PRO A 194 -18.29 10.68 -14.95
C PRO A 194 -18.27 11.47 -13.62
N GLU A 195 -18.39 12.79 -13.70
CA GLU A 195 -18.38 13.66 -12.51
C GLU A 195 -19.46 13.29 -11.48
N ASP A 196 -20.65 12.95 -11.94
CA ASP A 196 -21.75 12.55 -11.05
C ASP A 196 -21.44 11.26 -10.30
N GLU A 197 -20.77 10.29 -10.94
CA GLU A 197 -20.29 9.09 -10.26
C GLU A 197 -19.14 9.41 -9.28
N LYS A 198 -18.22 10.31 -9.62
CA LYS A 198 -17.19 10.79 -8.69
C LYS A 198 -17.82 11.49 -7.47
N ARG A 199 -18.83 12.34 -7.67
CA ARG A 199 -19.55 13.00 -6.57
C ARG A 199 -20.25 11.99 -5.66
N LYS A 200 -20.86 10.98 -6.23
CA LYS A 200 -21.49 9.87 -5.50
C LYS A 200 -20.46 9.07 -4.69
N ILE A 201 -19.31 8.73 -5.28
CA ILE A 201 -18.21 8.05 -4.57
C ILE A 201 -17.76 8.92 -3.41
N ALA A 202 -17.43 10.19 -3.63
CA ALA A 202 -16.99 11.14 -2.63
C ALA A 202 -17.95 11.19 -1.43
N LEU A 203 -19.25 11.31 -1.72
CA LEU A 203 -20.29 11.36 -0.69
C LEU A 203 -20.35 10.08 0.16
N PHE A 204 -20.35 8.90 -0.46
CA PHE A 204 -20.48 7.62 0.24
C PHE A 204 -19.20 7.21 0.99
N THR A 205 -18.06 7.69 0.56
CA THR A 205 -16.75 7.32 1.12
C THR A 205 -16.19 8.36 2.08
N ASN A 206 -16.83 9.52 2.19
CA ASN A 206 -16.36 10.64 2.99
C ASN A 206 -14.95 11.10 2.59
N VAL A 207 -14.71 11.16 1.28
CA VAL A 207 -13.47 11.66 0.66
C VAL A 207 -13.82 12.94 -0.12
N ALA A 208 -12.93 13.92 -0.15
CA ALA A 208 -13.13 15.12 -0.93
C ALA A 208 -13.31 14.78 -2.42
N PHE A 209 -14.14 15.53 -3.14
CA PHE A 209 -14.39 15.25 -4.56
C PHE A 209 -13.11 15.29 -5.40
N GLU A 210 -12.24 16.24 -5.11
CA GLU A 210 -10.94 16.42 -5.76
C GLU A 210 -9.98 15.26 -5.49
N ALA A 211 -10.17 14.55 -4.37
CA ALA A 211 -9.36 13.40 -3.99
C ALA A 211 -9.91 12.05 -4.51
N VAL A 212 -10.96 12.07 -5.32
CA VAL A 212 -11.42 10.89 -6.08
C VAL A 212 -10.73 10.88 -7.44
N ILE A 213 -9.61 10.18 -7.50
CA ILE A 213 -8.71 10.15 -8.66
C ILE A 213 -9.06 8.98 -9.59
N SER A 214 -9.17 9.25 -10.89
CA SER A 214 -9.39 8.22 -11.90
C SER A 214 -8.07 7.59 -12.32
N ALA A 215 -7.90 6.28 -12.11
CA ALA A 215 -6.79 5.50 -12.62
C ALA A 215 -7.27 4.65 -13.81
N ILE A 216 -7.27 5.27 -14.98
CA ILE A 216 -7.83 4.68 -16.21
C ILE A 216 -6.80 3.78 -16.86
N ASP A 217 -7.26 2.68 -17.46
CA ASP A 217 -6.40 1.78 -18.23
C ASP A 217 -5.71 2.55 -19.36
N SER A 218 -4.41 2.31 -19.52
CA SER A 218 -3.57 2.99 -20.50
C SER A 218 -2.81 1.97 -21.36
N ASP A 219 -2.52 2.33 -22.58
CA ASP A 219 -1.68 1.57 -23.51
C ASP A 219 -0.22 1.46 -23.07
N SER A 220 0.21 2.31 -22.14
CA SER A 220 1.56 2.29 -21.57
C SER A 220 1.56 2.69 -20.11
N ILE A 221 2.22 1.86 -19.27
CA ILE A 221 2.40 2.16 -17.85
C ILE A 221 3.15 3.47 -17.60
N TYR A 222 3.98 3.90 -18.53
CA TYR A 222 4.77 5.14 -18.43
C TYR A 222 3.93 6.42 -18.60
N LYS A 223 2.69 6.31 -19.07
CA LYS A 223 1.73 7.42 -19.12
C LYS A 223 1.02 7.66 -17.79
N ILE A 224 0.96 6.64 -16.93
CA ILE A 224 0.19 6.71 -15.69
C ILE A 224 0.63 7.84 -14.76
N PRO A 225 1.94 8.09 -14.53
CA PRO A 225 2.34 9.24 -13.71
C PRO A 225 1.75 10.57 -14.21
N GLY A 226 1.81 10.83 -15.54
CA GLY A 226 1.22 12.04 -16.12
C GLY A 226 -0.30 12.12 -15.91
N LEU A 227 -1.02 11.01 -16.14
CA LEU A 227 -2.47 10.96 -15.96
C LEU A 227 -2.89 11.22 -14.49
N LEU A 228 -2.09 10.83 -13.51
CA LEU A 228 -2.34 11.13 -12.10
C LEU A 228 -1.99 12.58 -11.74
N HIS A 229 -0.87 13.09 -12.28
CA HIS A 229 -0.46 14.47 -12.10
C HIS A 229 -1.47 15.46 -12.70
N ASP A 230 -2.01 15.19 -13.89
CA ASP A 230 -3.04 16.01 -14.54
C ASP A 230 -4.33 16.15 -13.68
N GLN A 231 -4.55 15.22 -12.74
CA GLN A 231 -5.63 15.28 -11.75
C GLN A 231 -5.19 15.87 -10.41
N MET A 232 -4.00 16.47 -10.34
CA MET A 232 -3.46 17.12 -9.15
C MET A 232 -3.26 16.19 -7.94
N MET A 233 -3.08 14.87 -8.17
CA MET A 233 -2.96 13.88 -7.08
C MET A 233 -1.79 14.18 -6.13
N ASP A 234 -0.73 14.78 -6.64
CA ASP A 234 0.47 15.13 -5.90
C ASP A 234 0.39 16.51 -5.21
N GLU A 235 -0.73 17.18 -5.31
CA GLU A 235 -1.00 18.45 -4.64
C GLU A 235 -2.03 18.34 -3.50
N ILE A 236 -2.76 17.23 -3.48
CA ILE A 236 -3.73 16.90 -2.43
C ILE A 236 -3.00 16.42 -1.18
#